data_6f4eaaaec28c20e3e8d3ac95ff428dce
#
_entry.id   6f4eaaaec28c20e3e8d3ac95ff428dce
#
_cell.length_a   1.000
_cell.length_b   1.000
_cell.length_c   1.000
_cell.angle_alpha   90.00
_cell.angle_beta   90.00
_cell.angle_gamma   90.00
#
_symmetry.space_group_name_H-M   'P 1'
#
loop_
_entity.id
_entity.type
_entity.pdbx_description
1 polymer ?
#
loop_
_entity_poly.entity_id
_entity_poly.type
_entity_poly.pdbx_seq_one_letter_code
_entity_poly.pdbx_strand_id
1 'polypeptide(L)'
;QEAIATARNAYDSLTDKQKTLVAHPEILQQAEETYNQLKASAVASAIAGIGEVTLDKKELIFGIQDQYDALTDQQKALVKDYDILKQAITKYKNLVVVQPVIEQIRELGGVENVTLDSKTAIQAAIQAYNSLTGEQQELVTNYDVLEALAAAYDLLAAVDRVIRMIDAIGVVSQASGSQIQQARAAYDALTVEQQKQITNRSTLESAEAAYAAL
;
A
#
# COMPACT_ATOMS: atom_id res chain seq x y z
N GLN A 1 -39.12 -11.15 -17.23
CA GLN A 1 -38.80 -9.80 -17.70
C GLN A 1 -39.60 -9.48 -18.98
N GLU A 2 -39.44 -10.23 -20.05
CA GLU A 2 -40.06 -9.97 -21.36
C GLU A 2 -41.60 -9.91 -21.28
N ALA A 3 -42.22 -10.85 -20.56
CA ALA A 3 -43.68 -10.85 -20.38
C ALA A 3 -44.19 -9.60 -19.64
N ILE A 4 -43.45 -9.12 -18.61
CA ILE A 4 -43.81 -7.90 -17.87
C ILE A 4 -43.68 -6.67 -18.79
N ALA A 5 -42.57 -6.56 -19.52
CA ALA A 5 -42.38 -5.45 -20.49
C ALA A 5 -43.44 -5.44 -21.60
N THR A 6 -43.77 -6.60 -22.15
CA THR A 6 -44.82 -6.74 -23.15
C THR A 6 -46.19 -6.30 -22.61
N ALA A 7 -46.51 -6.75 -21.37
CA ALA A 7 -47.77 -6.36 -20.72
C ALA A 7 -47.82 -4.86 -20.43
N ARG A 8 -46.69 -4.26 -20.00
CA ARG A 8 -46.58 -2.81 -19.76
C ARG A 8 -46.80 -2.03 -21.05
N ASN A 9 -46.10 -2.39 -22.12
CA ASN A 9 -46.24 -1.74 -23.43
C ASN A 9 -47.67 -1.83 -23.96
N ALA A 10 -48.32 -2.99 -23.81
CA ALA A 10 -49.71 -3.17 -24.17
C ALA A 10 -50.63 -2.26 -23.33
N TYR A 11 -50.45 -2.21 -22.01
CA TYR A 11 -51.25 -1.35 -21.12
C TYR A 11 -51.03 0.14 -21.43
N ASP A 12 -49.79 0.57 -21.67
CA ASP A 12 -49.47 1.98 -21.94
C ASP A 12 -50.01 2.46 -23.29
N SER A 13 -50.19 1.56 -24.26
CA SER A 13 -50.79 1.84 -25.55
C SER A 13 -52.30 2.06 -25.49
N LEU A 14 -52.99 1.72 -24.38
CA LEU A 14 -54.40 1.93 -24.19
C LEU A 14 -54.72 3.41 -23.94
N THR A 15 -55.90 3.85 -24.47
CA THR A 15 -56.47 5.15 -24.10
C THR A 15 -56.93 5.15 -22.63
N ASP A 16 -57.08 6.33 -22.01
CA ASP A 16 -57.54 6.44 -20.63
C ASP A 16 -58.86 5.71 -20.39
N LYS A 17 -59.79 5.80 -21.33
CA LYS A 17 -61.07 5.05 -21.26
C LYS A 17 -60.87 3.53 -21.30
N GLN A 18 -59.91 3.04 -22.11
CA GLN A 18 -59.62 1.62 -22.15
C GLN A 18 -58.89 1.13 -20.89
N LYS A 19 -58.02 1.95 -20.33
CA LYS A 19 -57.33 1.64 -19.04
C LYS A 19 -58.32 1.42 -17.90
N THR A 20 -59.45 2.15 -17.89
CA THR A 20 -60.48 1.93 -16.85
C THR A 20 -61.25 0.61 -17.02
N LEU A 21 -61.12 -0.06 -18.13
CA LEU A 21 -61.78 -1.37 -18.40
C LEU A 21 -60.82 -2.56 -18.11
N VAL A 22 -59.57 -2.30 -17.79
CA VAL A 22 -58.62 -3.36 -17.38
C VAL A 22 -58.99 -3.83 -15.98
N ALA A 23 -59.31 -5.11 -15.84
CA ALA A 23 -59.87 -5.65 -14.60
C ALA A 23 -58.91 -5.64 -13.41
N HIS A 24 -57.60 -5.81 -13.63
CA HIS A 24 -56.60 -5.95 -12.56
C HIS A 24 -55.27 -5.28 -12.92
N PRO A 25 -55.24 -3.94 -13.10
CA PRO A 25 -54.00 -3.23 -13.43
C PRO A 25 -52.96 -3.31 -12.34
N GLU A 26 -53.37 -3.51 -11.05
CA GLU A 26 -52.48 -3.66 -9.89
C GLU A 26 -51.62 -4.91 -9.97
N ILE A 27 -52.07 -5.97 -10.67
CA ILE A 27 -51.24 -7.19 -10.85
C ILE A 27 -49.97 -6.88 -11.65
N LEU A 28 -50.09 -6.06 -12.71
CA LEU A 28 -48.96 -5.65 -13.51
C LEU A 28 -47.97 -4.84 -12.68
N GLN A 29 -48.46 -3.89 -11.89
CA GLN A 29 -47.63 -3.08 -11.00
C GLN A 29 -46.92 -3.95 -9.96
N GLN A 30 -47.63 -4.88 -9.32
CA GLN A 30 -47.03 -5.82 -8.35
C GLN A 30 -45.94 -6.72 -8.99
N ALA A 31 -46.18 -7.16 -10.23
CA ALA A 31 -45.21 -7.96 -10.98
C ALA A 31 -43.95 -7.15 -11.27
N GLU A 32 -44.04 -5.88 -11.63
CA GLU A 32 -42.91 -4.96 -11.86
C GLU A 32 -42.14 -4.69 -10.56
N GLU A 33 -42.85 -4.37 -9.48
CA GLU A 33 -42.24 -4.13 -8.16
C GLU A 33 -41.49 -5.38 -7.68
N THR A 34 -42.11 -6.55 -7.76
CA THR A 34 -41.50 -7.83 -7.41
C THR A 34 -40.26 -8.13 -8.24
N TYR A 35 -40.34 -7.91 -9.55
CA TYR A 35 -39.21 -8.10 -10.46
C TYR A 35 -38.04 -7.17 -10.12
N ASN A 36 -38.34 -5.88 -9.87
CA ASN A 36 -37.32 -4.90 -9.48
C ASN A 36 -36.67 -5.25 -8.15
N GLN A 37 -37.44 -5.69 -7.15
CA GLN A 37 -36.92 -6.17 -5.88
C GLN A 37 -36.03 -7.40 -6.03
N LEU A 38 -36.44 -8.39 -6.84
CA LEU A 38 -35.64 -9.58 -7.10
C LEU A 38 -34.28 -9.24 -7.74
N LYS A 39 -34.28 -8.35 -8.73
CA LYS A 39 -33.05 -7.89 -9.38
C LYS A 39 -32.12 -7.15 -8.42
N ALA A 40 -32.64 -6.21 -7.64
CA ALA A 40 -31.88 -5.47 -6.64
C ALA A 40 -31.36 -6.38 -5.52
N SER A 41 -32.19 -7.32 -5.03
CA SER A 41 -31.81 -8.28 -3.99
C SER A 41 -30.69 -9.23 -4.45
N ALA A 42 -30.69 -9.64 -5.72
CA ALA A 42 -29.61 -10.47 -6.27
C ALA A 42 -28.26 -9.75 -6.20
N VAL A 43 -28.23 -8.45 -6.60
CA VAL A 43 -27.01 -7.63 -6.54
C VAL A 43 -26.63 -7.35 -5.08
N ALA A 44 -27.58 -7.01 -4.21
CA ALA A 44 -27.31 -6.79 -2.78
C ALA A 44 -26.71 -8.04 -2.11
N SER A 45 -27.24 -9.24 -2.44
CA SER A 45 -26.67 -10.51 -1.94
C SER A 45 -25.27 -10.76 -2.47
N ALA A 46 -24.99 -10.43 -3.72
CA ALA A 46 -23.65 -10.54 -4.28
C ALA A 46 -22.67 -9.58 -3.58
N ILE A 47 -23.08 -8.34 -3.30
CA ILE A 47 -22.30 -7.36 -2.55
C ILE A 47 -21.98 -7.88 -1.15
N ALA A 48 -22.97 -8.40 -0.43
CA ALA A 48 -22.80 -9.00 0.90
C ALA A 48 -21.84 -10.20 0.90
N GLY A 49 -21.76 -10.91 -0.23
CA GLY A 49 -20.85 -12.05 -0.41
C GLY A 49 -19.40 -11.70 -0.72
N ILE A 50 -19.02 -10.43 -0.91
CA ILE A 50 -17.64 -10.04 -1.22
C ILE A 50 -16.67 -10.48 -0.13
N GLY A 51 -17.02 -10.27 1.15
CA GLY A 51 -16.17 -10.57 2.29
C GLY A 51 -14.86 -9.77 2.27
N GLU A 52 -13.76 -10.38 2.72
CA GLU A 52 -12.45 -9.73 2.70
C GLU A 52 -11.99 -9.46 1.27
N VAL A 53 -11.51 -8.23 1.01
CA VAL A 53 -11.01 -7.80 -0.30
C VAL A 53 -9.54 -8.17 -0.43
N THR A 54 -9.25 -9.01 -1.43
CA THR A 54 -7.91 -9.51 -1.79
C THR A 54 -7.68 -9.39 -3.29
N LEU A 55 -6.45 -9.53 -3.76
CA LEU A 55 -6.10 -9.33 -5.18
C LEU A 55 -6.71 -10.38 -6.13
N ASP A 56 -6.99 -11.58 -5.63
CA ASP A 56 -7.64 -12.65 -6.40
C ASP A 56 -9.14 -12.41 -6.65
N LYS A 57 -9.76 -11.47 -5.92
CA LYS A 57 -11.19 -11.15 -6.05
C LYS A 57 -11.55 -10.13 -7.13
N LYS A 58 -10.62 -9.80 -8.01
CA LYS A 58 -10.85 -8.84 -9.09
C LYS A 58 -12.13 -9.11 -9.85
N GLU A 59 -12.23 -10.31 -10.41
CA GLU A 59 -13.35 -10.71 -11.27
C GLU A 59 -14.69 -10.71 -10.50
N LEU A 60 -14.67 -11.11 -9.24
CA LEU A 60 -15.85 -11.06 -8.37
C LEU A 60 -16.33 -9.62 -8.17
N ILE A 61 -15.43 -8.72 -7.72
CA ILE A 61 -15.76 -7.34 -7.35
C ILE A 61 -16.25 -6.57 -8.58
N PHE A 62 -15.53 -6.63 -9.70
CA PHE A 62 -15.90 -5.91 -10.91
C PHE A 62 -17.09 -6.54 -11.63
N GLY A 63 -17.25 -7.86 -11.55
CA GLY A 63 -18.46 -8.52 -12.05
C GLY A 63 -19.72 -8.13 -11.28
N ILE A 64 -19.63 -7.84 -9.97
CA ILE A 64 -20.74 -7.28 -9.19
C ILE A 64 -21.01 -5.82 -9.62
N GLN A 65 -19.97 -5.03 -9.89
CA GLN A 65 -20.14 -3.68 -10.42
C GLN A 65 -20.89 -3.68 -11.76
N ASP A 66 -20.51 -4.57 -12.67
CA ASP A 66 -21.19 -4.71 -13.97
C ASP A 66 -22.67 -5.09 -13.79
N GLN A 67 -22.96 -6.00 -12.83
CA GLN A 67 -24.35 -6.36 -12.51
C GLN A 67 -25.15 -5.17 -11.96
N TYR A 68 -24.53 -4.36 -11.08
CA TYR A 68 -25.14 -3.14 -10.56
C TYR A 68 -25.38 -2.11 -11.67
N ASP A 69 -24.42 -1.92 -12.57
CA ASP A 69 -24.50 -0.95 -13.65
C ASP A 69 -25.61 -1.31 -14.65
N ALA A 70 -25.85 -2.60 -14.84
CA ALA A 70 -26.94 -3.12 -15.67
C ALA A 70 -28.36 -2.94 -15.08
N LEU A 71 -28.48 -2.53 -13.81
CA LEU A 71 -29.77 -2.23 -13.18
C LEU A 71 -30.35 -0.92 -13.71
N THR A 72 -31.69 -0.86 -13.78
CA THR A 72 -32.41 0.40 -14.00
C THR A 72 -32.28 1.32 -12.77
N ASP A 73 -32.55 2.63 -12.95
CA ASP A 73 -32.51 3.59 -11.82
C ASP A 73 -33.43 3.19 -10.67
N GLN A 74 -34.63 2.65 -10.99
CA GLN A 74 -35.57 2.13 -10.00
C GLN A 74 -34.99 0.94 -9.22
N GLN A 75 -34.28 0.04 -9.90
CA GLN A 75 -33.63 -1.12 -9.27
C GLN A 75 -32.42 -0.69 -8.46
N LYS A 76 -31.60 0.25 -8.95
CA LYS A 76 -30.45 0.83 -8.24
C LYS A 76 -30.87 1.49 -6.92
N ALA A 77 -32.00 2.20 -6.92
CA ALA A 77 -32.55 2.82 -5.72
C ALA A 77 -32.95 1.80 -4.61
N LEU A 78 -33.17 0.54 -4.97
CA LEU A 78 -33.47 -0.54 -4.03
C LEU A 78 -32.22 -1.22 -3.46
N VAL A 79 -31.03 -1.02 -4.05
CA VAL A 79 -29.76 -1.56 -3.57
C VAL A 79 -29.18 -0.62 -2.53
N LYS A 80 -29.40 -0.95 -1.24
CA LYS A 80 -28.95 -0.10 -0.12
C LYS A 80 -27.46 -0.20 0.19
N ASP A 81 -26.83 -1.30 -0.18
CA ASP A 81 -25.46 -1.65 0.21
C ASP A 81 -24.41 -1.28 -0.87
N TYR A 82 -24.76 -0.41 -1.81
CA TYR A 82 -23.84 -0.02 -2.90
C TYR A 82 -22.55 0.63 -2.39
N ASP A 83 -22.59 1.31 -1.25
CA ASP A 83 -21.41 1.89 -0.63
C ASP A 83 -20.37 0.84 -0.23
N ILE A 84 -20.80 -0.37 0.14
CA ILE A 84 -19.90 -1.50 0.44
C ILE A 84 -19.13 -1.91 -0.85
N LEU A 85 -19.82 -1.97 -1.98
CA LEU A 85 -19.18 -2.27 -3.26
C LEU A 85 -18.16 -1.20 -3.66
N LYS A 86 -18.50 0.09 -3.50
CA LYS A 86 -17.57 1.20 -3.76
C LYS A 86 -16.32 1.11 -2.89
N GLN A 87 -16.49 0.82 -1.60
CA GLN A 87 -15.37 0.62 -0.68
C GLN A 87 -14.52 -0.59 -1.08
N ALA A 88 -15.14 -1.70 -1.47
CA ALA A 88 -14.43 -2.88 -1.95
C ALA A 88 -13.61 -2.59 -3.21
N ILE A 89 -14.17 -1.85 -4.17
CA ILE A 89 -13.46 -1.43 -5.39
C ILE A 89 -12.28 -0.51 -5.04
N THR A 90 -12.47 0.45 -4.13
CA THR A 90 -11.41 1.36 -3.68
C THR A 90 -10.29 0.59 -3.00
N LYS A 91 -10.64 -0.30 -2.06
CA LYS A 91 -9.65 -1.15 -1.38
C LYS A 91 -8.89 -2.04 -2.36
N TYR A 92 -9.59 -2.65 -3.33
CA TYR A 92 -8.94 -3.46 -4.37
C TYR A 92 -7.92 -2.63 -5.17
N LYS A 93 -8.32 -1.43 -5.63
CA LYS A 93 -7.42 -0.53 -6.37
C LYS A 93 -6.20 -0.13 -5.52
N ASN A 94 -6.38 0.14 -4.24
CA ASN A 94 -5.28 0.44 -3.33
C ASN A 94 -4.34 -0.76 -3.16
N LEU A 95 -4.87 -1.98 -3.01
CA LEU A 95 -4.06 -3.21 -2.97
C LEU A 95 -3.21 -3.40 -4.23
N VAL A 96 -3.76 -3.12 -5.42
CA VAL A 96 -3.00 -3.17 -6.68
C VAL A 96 -1.84 -2.18 -6.69
N VAL A 97 -2.04 -0.97 -6.13
CA VAL A 97 -0.98 0.06 -6.06
C VAL A 97 0.11 -0.30 -5.05
N VAL A 98 -0.24 -0.89 -3.90
CA VAL A 98 0.73 -1.19 -2.84
C VAL A 98 1.50 -2.49 -3.07
N GLN A 99 0.94 -3.42 -3.83
CA GLN A 99 1.58 -4.73 -4.07
C GLN A 99 3.02 -4.63 -4.60
N PRO A 100 3.35 -3.77 -5.58
CA PRO A 100 4.73 -3.60 -6.04
C PRO A 100 5.67 -3.12 -4.94
N VAL A 101 5.20 -2.28 -4.00
CA VAL A 101 6.01 -1.78 -2.89
C VAL A 101 6.28 -2.91 -1.88
N ILE A 102 5.27 -3.72 -1.56
CA ILE A 102 5.42 -4.92 -0.70
C ILE A 102 6.45 -5.89 -1.32
N GLU A 103 6.35 -6.16 -2.63
CA GLU A 103 7.30 -7.00 -3.35
C GLU A 103 8.71 -6.42 -3.33
N GLN A 104 8.86 -5.13 -3.61
CA GLN A 104 10.16 -4.45 -3.58
C GLN A 104 10.84 -4.56 -2.21
N ILE A 105 10.09 -4.37 -1.12
CA ILE A 105 10.60 -4.56 0.24
C ILE A 105 11.01 -6.02 0.47
N ARG A 106 10.19 -6.97 0.02
CA ARG A 106 10.47 -8.41 0.16
C ARG A 106 11.76 -8.83 -0.59
N GLU A 107 12.00 -8.25 -1.76
CA GLU A 107 13.18 -8.53 -2.57
C GLU A 107 14.49 -8.02 -1.95
N LEU A 108 14.44 -7.07 -1.01
CA LEU A 108 15.61 -6.63 -0.26
C LEU A 108 16.14 -7.72 0.69
N GLY A 109 15.33 -8.71 1.03
CA GLY A 109 15.68 -9.80 1.95
C GLY A 109 15.67 -9.37 3.41
N GLY A 110 16.42 -10.10 4.26
CA GLY A 110 16.54 -9.81 5.68
C GLY A 110 17.70 -8.87 6.00
N VAL A 111 17.72 -8.37 7.23
CA VAL A 111 18.76 -7.44 7.75
C VAL A 111 20.17 -8.01 7.68
N GLU A 112 20.30 -9.32 7.73
CA GLU A 112 21.58 -10.05 7.62
C GLU A 112 22.22 -9.92 6.22
N ASN A 113 21.45 -9.54 5.21
CA ASN A 113 21.89 -9.36 3.82
C ASN A 113 22.26 -7.90 3.52
N VAL A 114 22.06 -6.98 4.46
CA VAL A 114 22.34 -5.56 4.24
C VAL A 114 23.84 -5.33 4.16
N THR A 115 24.26 -4.66 3.07
CA THR A 115 25.63 -4.21 2.83
C THR A 115 25.65 -2.71 2.50
N LEU A 116 26.83 -2.13 2.35
CA LEU A 116 26.95 -0.73 1.91
C LEU A 116 26.38 -0.50 0.50
N ASP A 117 26.35 -1.53 -0.34
CA ASP A 117 25.77 -1.46 -1.68
C ASP A 117 24.23 -1.46 -1.66
N SER A 118 23.62 -1.84 -0.55
CA SER A 118 22.15 -1.89 -0.39
C SER A 118 21.49 -0.50 -0.37
N LYS A 119 22.29 0.58 -0.27
CA LYS A 119 21.80 1.98 -0.13
C LYS A 119 20.73 2.33 -1.13
N THR A 120 21.03 2.15 -2.42
CA THR A 120 20.17 2.60 -3.51
C THR A 120 18.84 1.84 -3.49
N ALA A 121 18.89 0.55 -3.26
CA ALA A 121 17.69 -0.29 -3.22
C ALA A 121 16.80 0.03 -2.01
N ILE A 122 17.38 0.20 -0.82
CA ILE A 122 16.64 0.61 0.38
C ILE A 122 16.02 2.00 0.19
N GLN A 123 16.77 2.97 -0.31
CA GLN A 123 16.25 4.31 -0.57
C GLN A 123 15.13 4.32 -1.61
N ALA A 124 15.23 3.50 -2.66
CA ALA A 124 14.17 3.35 -3.65
C ALA A 124 12.87 2.80 -3.03
N ALA A 125 12.97 1.80 -2.16
CA ALA A 125 11.81 1.26 -1.44
C ALA A 125 11.17 2.30 -0.49
N ILE A 126 12.00 3.08 0.24
CA ILE A 126 11.51 4.17 1.09
C ILE A 126 10.78 5.24 0.25
N GLN A 127 11.32 5.61 -0.91
CA GLN A 127 10.68 6.57 -1.81
C GLN A 127 9.36 6.02 -2.36
N ALA A 128 9.32 4.75 -2.76
CA ALA A 128 8.11 4.10 -3.23
C ALA A 128 7.01 4.10 -2.14
N TYR A 129 7.35 3.74 -0.91
CA TYR A 129 6.45 3.80 0.24
C TYR A 129 5.96 5.24 0.52
N ASN A 130 6.85 6.22 0.53
CA ASN A 130 6.51 7.63 0.80
C ASN A 130 5.66 8.27 -0.31
N SER A 131 5.63 7.69 -1.51
CA SER A 131 4.76 8.13 -2.61
C SER A 131 3.31 7.66 -2.48
N LEU A 132 3.04 6.71 -1.58
CA LEU A 132 1.71 6.20 -1.28
C LEU A 132 0.90 7.20 -0.45
N THR A 133 -0.43 7.18 -0.62
CA THR A 133 -1.35 7.88 0.29
C THR A 133 -1.35 7.22 1.68
N GLY A 134 -1.82 7.94 2.73
CA GLY A 134 -1.91 7.37 4.08
C GLY A 134 -2.71 6.06 4.12
N GLU A 135 -3.86 6.01 3.43
CA GLU A 135 -4.68 4.79 3.32
C GLU A 135 -3.94 3.63 2.64
N GLN A 136 -3.08 3.94 1.66
CA GLN A 136 -2.26 2.93 0.98
C GLN A 136 -1.09 2.47 1.85
N GLN A 137 -0.46 3.38 2.58
CA GLN A 137 0.63 3.03 3.51
C GLN A 137 0.17 2.05 4.59
N GLU A 138 -1.05 2.19 5.11
CA GLU A 138 -1.65 1.25 6.06
C GLU A 138 -1.84 -0.18 5.50
N LEU A 139 -1.85 -0.32 4.17
CA LEU A 139 -1.96 -1.62 3.50
C LEU A 139 -0.59 -2.29 3.23
N VAL A 140 0.53 -1.59 3.46
CA VAL A 140 1.88 -2.16 3.32
C VAL A 140 2.21 -2.99 4.56
N THR A 141 2.12 -4.31 4.42
CA THR A 141 2.19 -5.26 5.54
C THR A 141 3.59 -5.55 6.05
N ASN A 142 4.63 -5.10 5.36
CA ASN A 142 6.04 -5.35 5.68
C ASN A 142 6.86 -4.06 5.80
N TYR A 143 6.24 -2.97 6.21
CA TYR A 143 6.94 -1.70 6.40
C TYR A 143 7.98 -1.76 7.54
N ASP A 144 7.70 -2.51 8.59
CA ASP A 144 8.61 -2.78 9.69
C ASP A 144 9.93 -3.41 9.23
N VAL A 145 9.87 -4.28 8.21
CA VAL A 145 11.07 -4.85 7.59
C VAL A 145 11.89 -3.75 6.90
N LEU A 146 11.24 -2.83 6.18
CA LEU A 146 11.92 -1.71 5.53
C LEU A 146 12.60 -0.79 6.55
N GLU A 147 11.95 -0.49 7.67
CA GLU A 147 12.55 0.29 8.76
C GLU A 147 13.78 -0.42 9.36
N ALA A 148 13.67 -1.73 9.58
CA ALA A 148 14.80 -2.53 10.10
C ALA A 148 15.98 -2.57 9.11
N LEU A 149 15.71 -2.70 7.80
CA LEU A 149 16.74 -2.65 6.76
C LEU A 149 17.43 -1.28 6.69
N ALA A 150 16.67 -0.19 6.77
CA ALA A 150 17.21 1.16 6.80
C ALA A 150 18.11 1.38 8.03
N ALA A 151 17.65 0.96 9.21
CA ALA A 151 18.44 1.05 10.44
C ALA A 151 19.74 0.23 10.39
N ALA A 152 19.69 -0.98 9.82
CA ALA A 152 20.86 -1.82 9.64
C ALA A 152 21.87 -1.17 8.67
N TYR A 153 21.38 -0.57 7.59
CA TYR A 153 22.22 0.18 6.65
C TYR A 153 22.89 1.38 7.33
N ASP A 154 22.13 2.19 8.07
CA ASP A 154 22.65 3.39 8.75
C ASP A 154 23.73 3.02 9.78
N LEU A 155 23.56 1.87 10.47
CA LEU A 155 24.55 1.35 11.38
C LEU A 155 25.86 1.01 10.66
N LEU A 156 25.78 0.26 9.54
CA LEU A 156 26.94 -0.10 8.74
C LEU A 156 27.63 1.14 8.13
N ALA A 157 26.85 2.07 7.62
CA ALA A 157 27.37 3.30 7.02
C ALA A 157 28.10 4.19 8.05
N ALA A 158 27.59 4.25 9.30
CA ALA A 158 28.23 4.98 10.37
C ALA A 158 29.59 4.37 10.73
N VAL A 159 29.68 3.04 10.84
CA VAL A 159 30.93 2.31 11.11
C VAL A 159 31.94 2.52 9.97
N ASP A 160 31.53 2.30 8.72
CA ASP A 160 32.40 2.48 7.54
C ASP A 160 32.92 3.92 7.45
N ARG A 161 32.06 4.90 7.70
CA ARG A 161 32.48 6.32 7.73
C ARG A 161 33.62 6.56 8.73
N VAL A 162 33.54 6.02 9.93
CA VAL A 162 34.59 6.20 10.97
C VAL A 162 35.85 5.48 10.55
N ILE A 163 35.77 4.25 10.01
CA ILE A 163 36.93 3.51 9.48
C ILE A 163 37.63 4.35 8.42
N ARG A 164 36.91 4.89 7.46
CA ARG A 164 37.49 5.74 6.39
C ARG A 164 38.10 7.03 6.93
N MET A 165 37.49 7.65 7.94
CA MET A 165 38.06 8.87 8.58
C MET A 165 39.38 8.57 9.26
N ILE A 166 39.51 7.42 9.94
CA ILE A 166 40.75 6.99 10.56
C ILE A 166 41.82 6.69 9.50
N ASP A 167 41.46 5.94 8.43
CA ASP A 167 42.38 5.63 7.34
C ASP A 167 42.90 6.88 6.63
N ALA A 168 42.06 7.91 6.52
CA ALA A 168 42.42 9.17 5.87
C ALA A 168 43.46 10.02 6.67
N ILE A 169 43.71 9.73 7.94
CA ILE A 169 44.69 10.45 8.73
C ILE A 169 46.10 10.29 8.12
N GLY A 170 46.44 9.08 7.68
CA GLY A 170 47.70 8.80 7.02
C GLY A 170 48.93 9.07 7.95
N VAL A 171 50.00 9.66 7.39
CA VAL A 171 51.18 10.04 8.16
C VAL A 171 50.92 11.29 9.00
N VAL A 172 51.12 11.19 10.30
CA VAL A 172 50.82 12.27 11.24
C VAL A 172 51.84 13.41 11.11
N SER A 173 51.32 14.62 11.04
CA SER A 173 52.05 15.88 10.98
C SER A 173 51.31 16.95 11.79
N GLN A 174 51.89 18.14 11.97
CA GLN A 174 51.21 19.26 12.63
C GLN A 174 49.87 19.65 11.96
N ALA A 175 49.70 19.37 10.67
CA ALA A 175 48.46 19.62 9.94
C ALA A 175 47.35 18.57 10.22
N SER A 176 47.69 17.42 10.83
CA SER A 176 46.75 16.29 11.03
C SER A 176 45.78 16.49 12.21
N GLY A 177 45.98 17.52 13.05
CA GLY A 177 45.23 17.69 14.29
C GLY A 177 43.72 17.75 14.09
N SER A 178 43.25 18.48 13.09
CA SER A 178 41.80 18.56 12.79
C SER A 178 41.20 17.21 12.34
N GLN A 179 41.93 16.45 11.52
CA GLN A 179 41.45 15.13 11.04
C GLN A 179 41.38 14.11 12.19
N ILE A 180 42.40 14.09 13.08
CA ILE A 180 42.44 13.24 14.24
C ILE A 180 41.27 13.55 15.17
N GLN A 181 41.04 14.85 15.48
CA GLN A 181 39.91 15.27 16.32
C GLN A 181 38.57 14.89 15.75
N GLN A 182 38.38 15.06 14.44
CA GLN A 182 37.14 14.69 13.74
C GLN A 182 36.93 13.17 13.77
N ALA A 183 37.96 12.37 13.52
CA ALA A 183 37.88 10.91 13.59
C ALA A 183 37.55 10.46 15.00
N ARG A 184 38.16 11.06 16.04
CA ARG A 184 37.87 10.77 17.47
C ARG A 184 36.42 11.13 17.79
N ALA A 185 35.97 12.32 17.45
CA ALA A 185 34.59 12.74 17.71
C ALA A 185 33.58 11.83 17.03
N ALA A 186 33.86 11.41 15.78
CA ALA A 186 33.01 10.48 15.06
C ALA A 186 32.99 9.07 15.69
N TYR A 187 34.13 8.57 16.19
CA TYR A 187 34.23 7.32 16.93
C TYR A 187 33.43 7.37 18.24
N ASP A 188 33.61 8.46 19.02
CA ASP A 188 32.96 8.62 20.33
C ASP A 188 31.43 8.81 20.21
N ALA A 189 30.94 9.26 19.06
CA ALA A 189 29.52 9.36 18.75
C ALA A 189 28.87 8.00 18.43
N LEU A 190 29.66 6.96 18.17
CA LEU A 190 29.15 5.61 17.93
C LEU A 190 28.67 4.95 19.22
N THR A 191 27.67 4.07 19.11
CA THR A 191 27.28 3.19 20.21
C THR A 191 28.40 2.20 20.55
N VAL A 192 28.38 1.62 21.76
CA VAL A 192 29.39 0.62 22.19
C VAL A 192 29.46 -0.56 21.19
N GLU A 193 28.32 -0.99 20.67
CA GLU A 193 28.27 -2.10 19.69
C GLU A 193 28.89 -1.71 18.36
N GLN A 194 28.68 -0.47 17.89
CA GLN A 194 29.30 0.05 16.68
C GLN A 194 30.82 0.24 16.87
N GLN A 195 31.25 0.75 18.03
CA GLN A 195 32.68 0.92 18.35
C GLN A 195 33.45 -0.41 18.30
N LYS A 196 32.81 -1.54 18.70
CA LYS A 196 33.41 -2.88 18.60
C LYS A 196 33.66 -3.31 17.12
N GLN A 197 32.97 -2.72 16.18
CA GLN A 197 33.12 -3.04 14.77
C GLN A 197 34.21 -2.20 14.07
N ILE A 198 34.79 -1.20 14.74
CA ILE A 198 35.88 -0.38 14.21
C ILE A 198 37.18 -1.18 14.23
N THR A 199 37.58 -1.65 13.04
CA THR A 199 38.73 -2.53 12.84
C THR A 199 40.09 -1.84 13.00
N ASN A 200 40.15 -0.52 12.75
CA ASN A 200 41.35 0.30 12.76
C ASN A 200 41.42 1.28 13.93
N ARG A 201 40.79 0.97 15.08
CA ARG A 201 40.79 1.77 16.29
C ARG A 201 42.21 2.06 16.79
N SER A 202 43.12 1.05 16.77
CA SER A 202 44.50 1.20 17.17
C SER A 202 45.27 2.22 16.35
N THR A 203 44.92 2.38 15.09
CA THR A 203 45.48 3.42 14.20
C THR A 203 45.12 4.82 14.67
N LEU A 204 43.87 5.04 15.10
CA LEU A 204 43.44 6.30 15.69
C LEU A 204 44.21 6.62 16.98
N GLU A 205 44.32 5.66 17.89
CA GLU A 205 45.06 5.81 19.18
C GLU A 205 46.55 6.11 18.93
N SER A 206 47.17 5.44 17.97
CA SER A 206 48.54 5.69 17.54
C SER A 206 48.72 7.08 16.93
N ALA A 207 47.79 7.52 16.12
CA ALA A 207 47.80 8.85 15.50
C ALA A 207 47.66 9.96 16.55
N GLU A 208 46.83 9.79 17.55
CA GLU A 208 46.69 10.71 18.70
C GLU A 208 47.96 10.83 19.50
N ALA A 209 48.59 9.68 19.83
CA ALA A 209 49.85 9.66 20.55
C ALA A 209 50.99 10.32 19.75
N ALA A 210 51.08 10.03 18.45
CA ALA A 210 52.08 10.64 17.57
C ALA A 210 51.88 12.16 17.45
N TYR A 211 50.63 12.62 17.33
CA TYR A 211 50.32 14.04 17.26
C TYR A 211 50.65 14.79 18.55
N ALA A 212 50.41 14.17 19.71
CA ALA A 212 50.72 14.75 21.02
C ALA A 212 52.26 14.86 21.28
N ALA A 213 53.08 14.13 20.51
CA ALA A 213 54.54 14.17 20.62
C ALA A 213 55.24 15.15 19.66
N LEU A 214 54.47 15.87 18.79
CA LEU A 214 54.99 16.89 17.87
C LEU A 214 55.09 18.25 18.52
#